data_8f11990db561c01f71de9c15241be1d1
#
_entry.id   8f11990db561c01f71de9c15241be1d1
#
_cell.length_a   1.000
_cell.length_b   1.000
_cell.length_c   1.000
_cell.angle_alpha   90.00
_cell.angle_beta   90.00
_cell.angle_gamma   90.00
#
_symmetry.space_group_name_H-M   'P 1'
#
loop_
_entity.id
_entity.type
_entity.pdbx_description
1 polymer ?
#
loop_
_entity_poly.entity_id
_entity_poly.type
_entity_poly.pdbx_seq_one_letter_code
_entity_poly.pdbx_strand_id
1 'polypeptide(L)'
;MRDVRQPGGDIRQQICYVPSKFEVFAVYEPKRRMVHAPAFVDKVVLHALVDNILYDALTRSFIRDSHASQTGKGTDDGLMRLKTHMVDYYRREGHGADGWVLKGDVRHFFASIDHRKLKRKLKAVLDKRGVDPRVYELLCIYIDVMEDGLPLGYQTSQLFALMFLDEFDHIIKEKYRIKYYGRYM
;
A
#
# COMPACT_ATOMS: atom_id res chain seq x y z
N MET A 1 -18.22 -0.56 33.53
CA MET A 1 -16.89 0.04 33.62
C MET A 1 -16.30 -0.42 34.95
N ARG A 2 -15.45 -1.42 34.99
CA ARG A 2 -14.79 -1.90 36.21
C ARG A 2 -13.33 -1.52 36.11
N ASP A 3 -12.92 -0.64 37.02
CA ASP A 3 -11.54 -0.18 37.19
C ASP A 3 -10.74 -1.30 37.85
N VAL A 4 -9.81 -1.91 37.10
CA VAL A 4 -8.87 -2.88 37.64
C VAL A 4 -7.54 -2.18 37.84
N ARG A 5 -7.35 -1.56 39.00
CA ARG A 5 -6.06 -1.06 39.46
C ARG A 5 -5.21 -2.21 39.97
N GLN A 6 -4.11 -2.51 39.29
CA GLN A 6 -2.99 -3.23 39.87
C GLN A 6 -1.89 -2.23 40.29
N PRO A 7 -1.32 -2.39 41.50
CA PRO A 7 -0.28 -1.49 41.98
C PRO A 7 1.08 -1.81 41.36
N GLY A 8 1.71 -0.81 40.73
CA GLY A 8 3.16 -0.82 40.46
C GLY A 8 3.61 -1.31 39.08
N GLY A 9 2.87 -1.07 38.01
CA GLY A 9 3.29 -1.32 36.65
C GLY A 9 3.02 -0.09 35.77
N ASP A 10 4.01 0.24 34.94
CA ASP A 10 3.89 1.21 33.87
C ASP A 10 2.58 0.94 33.08
N ILE A 11 1.61 1.83 33.20
CA ILE A 11 0.30 1.67 32.53
C ILE A 11 0.54 1.94 31.05
N ARG A 12 1.04 0.94 30.33
CA ARG A 12 0.93 0.89 28.87
C ARG A 12 -0.57 0.83 28.59
N GLN A 13 -1.15 1.96 28.19
CA GLN A 13 -2.51 2.00 27.70
C GLN A 13 -2.58 1.06 26.48
N GLN A 14 -2.98 -0.17 26.72
CA GLN A 14 -3.18 -1.16 25.69
C GLN A 14 -4.36 -0.71 24.84
N ILE A 15 -4.16 -0.65 23.52
CA ILE A 15 -5.26 -0.30 22.61
C ILE A 15 -6.27 -1.43 22.64
N CYS A 16 -7.40 -1.19 23.31
CA CYS A 16 -8.55 -2.10 23.34
C CYS A 16 -9.53 -1.73 22.21
N TYR A 17 -9.05 -1.74 20.98
CA TYR A 17 -9.88 -1.52 19.80
C TYR A 17 -10.15 -2.84 19.09
N VAL A 18 -11.41 -3.12 18.78
CA VAL A 18 -11.81 -4.28 18.00
C VAL A 18 -12.55 -3.77 16.77
N PRO A 19 -12.03 -4.02 15.56
CA PRO A 19 -12.74 -3.67 14.33
C PRO A 19 -14.12 -4.33 14.29
N SER A 20 -15.07 -3.60 13.75
CA SER A 20 -16.40 -4.14 13.50
C SER A 20 -16.35 -5.20 12.40
N LYS A 21 -17.39 -6.03 12.32
CA LYS A 21 -17.52 -6.97 11.20
C LYS A 21 -17.64 -6.20 9.88
N PHE A 22 -16.89 -6.64 8.87
CA PHE A 22 -17.00 -6.10 7.53
C PHE A 22 -18.12 -6.82 6.75
N GLU A 23 -18.69 -6.11 5.80
CA GLU A 23 -19.65 -6.67 4.83
C GLU A 23 -18.90 -7.14 3.59
N VAL A 24 -19.31 -8.30 3.05
CA VAL A 24 -18.72 -8.86 1.83
C VAL A 24 -19.75 -8.85 0.72
N PHE A 25 -19.41 -8.18 -0.39
CA PHE A 25 -20.27 -8.16 -1.57
C PHE A 25 -19.47 -8.27 -2.87
N ALA A 26 -20.12 -8.73 -3.93
CA ALA A 26 -19.49 -8.86 -5.23
C ALA A 26 -19.71 -7.60 -6.06
N VAL A 27 -18.62 -7.09 -6.66
CA VAL A 27 -18.64 -6.04 -7.69
C VAL A 27 -18.28 -6.70 -9.02
N TYR A 28 -18.99 -6.31 -10.10
CA TYR A 28 -18.91 -6.98 -11.41
C TYR A 28 -18.23 -6.15 -12.50
N GLU A 29 -17.66 -4.98 -12.17
CA GLU A 29 -17.01 -4.10 -13.14
C GLU A 29 -15.50 -4.02 -12.93
N PRO A 30 -14.69 -4.30 -13.96
CA PRO A 30 -14.94 -5.02 -15.23
C PRO A 30 -14.94 -6.55 -15.04
N LYS A 31 -14.56 -7.03 -13.86
CA LYS A 31 -14.50 -8.45 -13.47
C LYS A 31 -15.12 -8.62 -12.09
N ARG A 32 -15.70 -9.77 -11.83
CA ARG A 32 -16.21 -10.11 -10.51
C ARG A 32 -15.09 -10.05 -9.47
N ARG A 33 -15.29 -9.23 -8.44
CA ARG A 33 -14.37 -9.08 -7.29
C ARG A 33 -15.18 -9.11 -6.00
N MET A 34 -14.67 -9.78 -4.99
CA MET A 34 -15.25 -9.72 -3.64
C MET A 34 -14.64 -8.51 -2.92
N VAL A 35 -15.48 -7.59 -2.51
CA VAL A 35 -15.08 -6.39 -1.76
C VAL A 35 -15.46 -6.58 -0.29
N HIS A 36 -14.54 -6.28 0.59
CA HIS A 36 -14.70 -6.32 2.04
C HIS A 36 -14.88 -4.89 2.53
N ALA A 37 -16.12 -4.45 2.70
CA ALA A 37 -16.41 -3.10 3.15
C ALA A 37 -16.31 -3.03 4.69
N PRO A 38 -15.43 -2.19 5.23
CA PRO A 38 -15.39 -1.96 6.67
C PRO A 38 -16.66 -1.25 7.12
N ALA A 39 -17.06 -1.45 8.38
CA ALA A 39 -18.14 -0.66 8.99
C ALA A 39 -17.80 0.84 8.94
N PHE A 40 -18.82 1.69 8.99
CA PHE A 40 -18.63 3.13 8.82
C PHE A 40 -17.63 3.73 9.83
N VAL A 41 -17.68 3.29 11.08
CA VAL A 41 -16.74 3.75 12.13
C VAL A 41 -15.30 3.37 11.79
N ASP A 42 -15.07 2.12 11.37
CA ASP A 42 -13.76 1.67 10.95
C ASP A 42 -13.26 2.42 9.72
N LYS A 43 -14.15 2.73 8.79
CA LYS A 43 -13.83 3.54 7.61
C LYS A 43 -13.33 4.92 8.00
N VAL A 44 -13.99 5.58 8.96
CA VAL A 44 -13.54 6.89 9.48
C VAL A 44 -12.16 6.78 10.12
N VAL A 45 -11.91 5.75 10.94
CA VAL A 45 -10.61 5.52 11.58
C VAL A 45 -9.52 5.28 10.54
N LEU A 46 -9.79 4.42 9.55
CA LEU A 46 -8.84 4.12 8.47
C LEU A 46 -8.50 5.35 7.63
N HIS A 47 -9.51 6.18 7.30
CA HIS A 47 -9.28 7.46 6.60
C HIS A 47 -8.45 8.41 7.44
N ALA A 48 -8.77 8.58 8.72
CA ALA A 48 -7.99 9.44 9.61
C ALA A 48 -6.52 9.00 9.73
N LEU A 49 -6.28 7.68 9.82
CA LEU A 49 -4.91 7.12 9.85
C LEU A 49 -4.17 7.37 8.53
N VAL A 50 -4.84 7.15 7.39
CA VAL A 50 -4.24 7.36 6.07
C VAL A 50 -3.91 8.83 5.87
N ASP A 51 -4.88 9.71 6.05
CA ASP A 51 -4.75 11.11 5.65
C ASP A 51 -3.80 11.90 6.57
N ASN A 52 -3.70 11.54 7.86
CA ASN A 52 -2.87 12.29 8.80
C ASN A 52 -1.51 11.66 9.10
N ILE A 53 -1.31 10.36 8.85
CA ILE A 53 -0.10 9.66 9.28
C ILE A 53 0.51 8.83 8.15
N LEU A 54 -0.25 7.88 7.59
CA LEU A 54 0.31 6.83 6.75
C LEU A 54 0.71 7.33 5.38
N TYR A 55 -0.09 8.20 4.80
CA TYR A 55 0.18 8.70 3.45
C TYR A 55 1.58 9.30 3.37
N ASP A 56 1.87 10.26 4.25
CA ASP A 56 3.15 10.94 4.30
C ASP A 56 4.31 9.98 4.69
N ALA A 57 4.06 9.10 5.68
CA ALA A 57 5.07 8.18 6.18
C ALA A 57 5.50 7.16 5.11
N LEU A 58 4.57 6.64 4.32
CA LEU A 58 4.81 5.57 3.36
C LEU A 58 5.21 6.07 1.98
N THR A 59 4.58 7.15 1.48
CA THR A 59 4.77 7.58 0.08
C THR A 59 6.10 8.28 -0.19
N ARG A 60 6.79 8.78 0.85
CA ARG A 60 8.09 9.49 0.69
C ARG A 60 9.20 8.64 0.09
N SER A 61 9.14 7.32 0.22
CA SER A 61 10.13 6.42 -0.38
C SER A 61 9.78 5.99 -1.79
N PHE A 62 8.53 6.14 -2.21
CA PHE A 62 8.07 5.60 -3.49
C PHE A 62 8.77 6.27 -4.67
N ILE A 63 9.20 5.46 -5.62
CA ILE A 63 9.79 5.95 -6.85
C ILE A 63 8.80 6.85 -7.62
N ARG A 64 9.33 7.79 -8.44
CA ARG A 64 8.48 8.67 -9.28
C ARG A 64 7.53 7.88 -10.17
N ASP A 65 7.99 6.75 -10.68
CA ASP A 65 7.29 5.92 -11.67
C ASP A 65 6.36 4.85 -11.04
N SER A 66 5.96 5.04 -9.78
CA SER A 66 4.82 4.36 -9.13
C SER A 66 3.59 5.26 -9.23
N HIS A 67 2.54 4.82 -9.95
CA HIS A 67 1.47 5.70 -10.44
C HIS A 67 0.10 5.49 -9.79
N ALA A 68 -0.07 4.51 -8.89
CA ALA A 68 -1.36 4.24 -8.26
C ALA A 68 -1.49 4.92 -6.88
N SER A 69 -2.72 5.24 -6.51
CA SER A 69 -3.13 5.63 -5.13
C SER A 69 -2.27 6.72 -4.47
N GLN A 70 -1.78 7.67 -5.25
CA GLN A 70 -1.02 8.81 -4.78
C GLN A 70 -1.61 10.11 -5.35
N THR A 71 -1.58 11.18 -4.56
CA THR A 71 -2.05 12.50 -4.98
C THR A 71 -1.30 12.99 -6.22
N GLY A 72 -2.03 13.44 -7.23
CA GLY A 72 -1.46 13.91 -8.49
C GLY A 72 -0.94 12.80 -9.40
N LYS A 73 -1.16 11.54 -9.05
CA LYS A 73 -0.85 10.37 -9.88
C LYS A 73 -2.13 9.61 -10.23
N GLY A 74 -2.03 8.67 -11.15
CA GLY A 74 -3.16 7.88 -11.62
C GLY A 74 -2.90 7.34 -13.01
N THR A 75 -3.95 6.91 -13.68
CA THR A 75 -3.87 6.36 -15.04
C THR A 75 -3.27 7.35 -16.02
N ASP A 76 -3.70 8.62 -15.97
CA ASP A 76 -3.22 9.65 -16.89
C ASP A 76 -1.75 9.98 -16.67
N ASP A 77 -1.30 10.14 -15.41
CA ASP A 77 0.11 10.32 -15.07
C ASP A 77 0.96 9.12 -15.58
N GLY A 78 0.48 7.90 -15.38
CA GLY A 78 1.14 6.68 -15.87
C GLY A 78 1.25 6.64 -17.39
N LEU A 79 0.18 6.97 -18.12
CA LEU A 79 0.17 7.02 -19.59
C LEU A 79 1.09 8.13 -20.13
N MET A 80 1.05 9.31 -19.54
CA MET A 80 1.95 10.41 -19.91
C MET A 80 3.42 10.04 -19.67
N ARG A 81 3.69 9.36 -18.58
CA ARG A 81 5.04 8.88 -18.25
C ARG A 81 5.50 7.80 -19.22
N LEU A 82 4.63 6.83 -19.54
CA LEU A 82 4.91 5.83 -20.57
C LEU A 82 5.24 6.47 -21.92
N LYS A 83 4.41 7.43 -22.37
CA LYS A 83 4.68 8.20 -23.60
C LYS A 83 6.04 8.89 -23.57
N THR A 84 6.41 9.49 -22.44
CA THR A 84 7.71 10.13 -22.26
C THR A 84 8.85 9.11 -22.40
N HIS A 85 8.72 7.92 -21.79
CA HIS A 85 9.69 6.84 -21.91
C HIS A 85 9.85 6.35 -23.34
N MET A 86 8.75 6.18 -24.07
CA MET A 86 8.78 5.76 -25.49
C MET A 86 9.46 6.80 -26.38
N VAL A 87 9.15 8.07 -26.19
CA VAL A 87 9.78 9.16 -26.97
C VAL A 87 11.27 9.27 -26.66
N ASP A 88 11.67 9.14 -25.38
CA ASP A 88 13.08 9.20 -25.00
C ASP A 88 13.86 7.98 -25.53
N TYR A 89 13.28 6.78 -25.49
CA TYR A 89 13.84 5.58 -26.12
C TYR A 89 14.05 5.79 -27.62
N TYR A 90 13.00 6.20 -28.34
CA TYR A 90 13.04 6.42 -29.79
C TYR A 90 14.12 7.45 -30.21
N ARG A 91 14.27 8.52 -29.44
CA ARG A 91 15.30 9.54 -29.68
C ARG A 91 16.72 9.04 -29.44
N ARG A 92 16.91 8.14 -28.49
CA ARG A 92 18.24 7.62 -28.12
C ARG A 92 18.73 6.53 -29.04
N GLU A 93 17.86 5.60 -29.38
CA GLU A 93 18.20 4.44 -30.22
C GLU A 93 18.13 4.75 -31.71
N GLY A 94 17.74 5.95 -32.07
CA GLY A 94 17.58 6.39 -33.46
C GLY A 94 16.20 6.08 -34.03
N HIS A 95 15.84 6.84 -35.05
CA HIS A 95 14.55 6.73 -35.70
C HIS A 95 14.44 5.39 -36.45
N GLY A 96 13.45 4.59 -36.10
CA GLY A 96 13.20 3.26 -36.69
C GLY A 96 13.76 2.08 -35.91
N ALA A 97 14.33 2.31 -34.69
CA ALA A 97 14.72 1.20 -33.82
C ALA A 97 13.48 0.49 -33.26
N ASP A 98 13.47 -0.85 -33.41
CA ASP A 98 12.49 -1.70 -32.76
C ASP A 98 12.73 -1.74 -31.24
N GLY A 99 11.67 -1.74 -30.47
CA GLY A 99 11.72 -1.82 -29.01
C GLY A 99 10.83 -2.92 -28.46
N TRP A 100 11.16 -3.42 -27.27
CA TRP A 100 10.38 -4.41 -26.57
C TRP A 100 9.76 -3.82 -25.32
N VAL A 101 8.50 -4.15 -25.07
CA VAL A 101 7.78 -3.77 -23.85
C VAL A 101 7.42 -5.04 -23.09
N LEU A 102 7.96 -5.17 -21.86
CA LEU A 102 7.54 -6.21 -20.93
C LEU A 102 6.39 -5.66 -20.08
N LYS A 103 5.21 -6.27 -20.18
CA LYS A 103 4.06 -6.00 -19.30
C LYS A 103 3.81 -7.22 -18.43
N GLY A 104 3.94 -7.06 -17.13
CA GLY A 104 3.64 -8.09 -16.14
C GLY A 104 2.46 -7.70 -15.27
N ASP A 105 1.73 -8.69 -14.77
CA ASP A 105 0.67 -8.53 -13.76
C ASP A 105 0.82 -9.61 -12.70
N VAL A 106 0.63 -9.25 -11.43
CA VAL A 106 0.74 -10.17 -10.31
C VAL A 106 -0.64 -10.74 -9.98
N ARG A 107 -0.79 -12.02 -10.28
CA ARG A 107 -2.05 -12.72 -10.02
C ARG A 107 -2.36 -12.74 -8.51
N HIS A 108 -3.60 -12.38 -8.16
CA HIS A 108 -4.10 -12.39 -6.78
C HIS A 108 -3.22 -11.61 -5.78
N PHE A 109 -2.62 -10.49 -6.21
CA PHE A 109 -1.61 -9.78 -5.43
C PHE A 109 -2.07 -9.48 -3.99
N PHE A 110 -3.24 -8.86 -3.80
CA PHE A 110 -3.74 -8.52 -2.46
C PHE A 110 -3.93 -9.76 -1.57
N ALA A 111 -4.46 -10.84 -2.12
CA ALA A 111 -4.66 -12.09 -1.40
C ALA A 111 -3.36 -12.84 -1.08
N SER A 112 -2.27 -12.54 -1.79
CA SER A 112 -0.97 -13.21 -1.62
C SER A 112 0.01 -12.47 -0.71
N ILE A 113 -0.38 -11.32 -0.16
CA ILE A 113 0.49 -10.54 0.73
C ILE A 113 0.65 -11.24 2.08
N ASP A 114 1.87 -11.66 2.40
CA ASP A 114 2.23 -12.26 3.69
C ASP A 114 2.20 -11.21 4.81
N HIS A 115 1.38 -11.41 5.82
CA HIS A 115 1.20 -10.49 6.95
C HIS A 115 2.49 -10.25 7.74
N ARG A 116 3.31 -11.28 7.96
CA ARG A 116 4.57 -11.15 8.73
C ARG A 116 5.56 -10.26 8.00
N LYS A 117 5.68 -10.44 6.66
CA LYS A 117 6.55 -9.61 5.85
C LYS A 117 6.03 -8.18 5.77
N LEU A 118 4.73 -8.00 5.60
CA LEU A 118 4.07 -6.70 5.57
C LEU A 118 4.30 -5.95 6.88
N LYS A 119 3.97 -6.58 8.02
CA LYS A 119 4.11 -5.98 9.36
C LYS A 119 5.56 -5.61 9.68
N ARG A 120 6.52 -6.46 9.30
CA ARG A 120 7.94 -6.14 9.47
C ARG A 120 8.37 -4.91 8.67
N LYS A 121 7.97 -4.82 7.38
CA LYS A 121 8.26 -3.65 6.55
C LYS A 121 7.57 -2.40 7.08
N LEU A 122 6.29 -2.51 7.43
CA LEU A 122 5.51 -1.41 7.98
C LEU A 122 6.16 -0.87 9.26
N LYS A 123 6.51 -1.76 10.20
CA LYS A 123 7.19 -1.36 11.44
C LYS A 123 8.47 -0.60 11.17
N ALA A 124 9.33 -1.11 10.29
CA ALA A 124 10.60 -0.46 9.97
C ALA A 124 10.41 0.95 9.39
N VAL A 125 9.38 1.15 8.55
CA VAL A 125 9.07 2.47 7.98
C VAL A 125 8.53 3.40 9.05
N LEU A 126 7.57 2.97 9.88
CA LEU A 126 6.97 3.80 10.91
C LEU A 126 7.99 4.19 11.99
N ASP A 127 8.82 3.26 12.46
CA ASP A 127 9.91 3.53 13.41
C ASP A 127 10.88 4.58 12.85
N LYS A 128 11.29 4.44 11.58
CA LYS A 128 12.17 5.42 10.90
C LYS A 128 11.56 6.81 10.80
N ARG A 129 10.23 6.89 10.76
CA ARG A 129 9.48 8.16 10.68
C ARG A 129 9.11 8.73 12.04
N GLY A 130 9.42 8.04 13.13
CA GLY A 130 9.08 8.46 14.49
C GLY A 130 7.57 8.44 14.78
N VAL A 131 6.82 7.58 14.10
CA VAL A 131 5.38 7.42 14.33
C VAL A 131 5.15 6.69 15.65
N ASP A 132 4.13 7.13 16.41
CA ASP A 132 3.76 6.52 17.68
C ASP A 132 3.55 5.00 17.53
N PRO A 133 4.19 4.16 18.35
CA PRO A 133 4.07 2.70 18.27
C PRO A 133 2.62 2.19 18.36
N ARG A 134 1.74 2.92 19.04
CA ARG A 134 0.31 2.57 19.12
C ARG A 134 -0.37 2.56 17.75
N VAL A 135 0.07 3.40 16.82
CA VAL A 135 -0.43 3.39 15.43
C VAL A 135 -0.10 2.06 14.76
N TYR A 136 1.13 1.56 14.94
CA TYR A 136 1.52 0.25 14.39
C TYR A 136 0.67 -0.88 14.99
N GLU A 137 0.42 -0.87 16.29
CA GLU A 137 -0.43 -1.87 16.97
C GLU A 137 -1.83 -1.88 16.38
N LEU A 138 -2.45 -0.69 16.22
CA LEU A 138 -3.76 -0.54 15.61
C LEU A 138 -3.78 -1.04 14.15
N LEU A 139 -2.75 -0.73 13.37
CA LEU A 139 -2.65 -1.20 11.99
C LEU A 139 -2.49 -2.72 11.89
N CYS A 140 -1.79 -3.33 12.85
CA CYS A 140 -1.71 -4.81 12.92
C CYS A 140 -3.09 -5.44 13.12
N ILE A 141 -3.96 -4.84 13.93
CA ILE A 141 -5.33 -5.31 14.12
C ILE A 141 -6.10 -5.27 12.79
N TYR A 142 -5.97 -4.19 12.01
CA TYR A 142 -6.62 -4.08 10.70
C TYR A 142 -6.01 -5.00 9.62
N ILE A 143 -4.73 -5.32 9.70
CA ILE A 143 -4.10 -6.30 8.81
C ILE A 143 -4.64 -7.70 9.12
N ASP A 144 -4.83 -8.04 10.40
CA ASP A 144 -5.29 -9.36 10.84
C ASP A 144 -6.81 -9.57 10.76
N VAL A 145 -7.55 -8.63 10.20
CA VAL A 145 -9.00 -8.79 9.95
C VAL A 145 -9.29 -9.96 9.01
N MET A 146 -8.36 -10.28 8.12
CA MET A 146 -8.37 -11.48 7.28
C MET A 146 -7.27 -12.43 7.76
N GLU A 147 -7.45 -13.73 7.52
CA GLU A 147 -6.44 -14.74 7.83
C GLU A 147 -5.21 -14.58 6.92
N ASP A 148 -5.43 -14.33 5.62
CA ASP A 148 -4.40 -14.11 4.62
C ASP A 148 -4.70 -12.89 3.76
N GLY A 149 -3.64 -12.23 3.28
CA GLY A 149 -3.72 -11.12 2.35
C GLY A 149 -4.32 -9.85 2.92
N LEU A 150 -4.74 -8.95 2.05
CA LEU A 150 -5.34 -7.67 2.42
C LEU A 150 -6.76 -7.55 1.89
N PRO A 151 -7.70 -7.01 2.69
CA PRO A 151 -9.08 -6.83 2.27
C PRO A 151 -9.18 -5.80 1.16
N LEU A 152 -9.86 -6.17 0.06
CA LEU A 152 -10.24 -5.22 -0.98
C LEU A 152 -11.40 -4.35 -0.46
N GLY A 153 -11.16 -3.05 -0.38
CA GLY A 153 -12.14 -2.08 0.14
C GLY A 153 -11.62 -1.26 1.33
N TYR A 154 -10.51 -1.67 1.95
CA TYR A 154 -9.84 -0.85 2.96
C TYR A 154 -8.87 0.12 2.30
N GLN A 155 -8.92 1.39 2.67
CA GLN A 155 -8.02 2.42 2.13
C GLN A 155 -6.54 2.12 2.42
N THR A 156 -6.26 1.58 3.60
CA THR A 156 -4.91 1.18 4.01
C THR A 156 -4.35 0.06 3.14
N SER A 157 -5.19 -0.85 2.63
CA SER A 157 -4.74 -1.98 1.81
C SER A 157 -4.00 -1.54 0.55
N GLN A 158 -4.43 -0.45 -0.08
CA GLN A 158 -3.77 0.09 -1.27
C GLN A 158 -2.37 0.64 -0.94
N LEU A 159 -2.25 1.43 0.13
CA LEU A 159 -0.96 1.96 0.56
C LEU A 159 0.00 0.85 1.01
N PHE A 160 -0.51 -0.16 1.71
CA PHE A 160 0.29 -1.31 2.12
C PHE A 160 0.79 -2.13 0.93
N ALA A 161 -0.04 -2.30 -0.08
CA ALA A 161 0.34 -2.98 -1.32
C ALA A 161 1.45 -2.21 -2.07
N LEU A 162 1.35 -0.88 -2.14
CA LEU A 162 2.39 -0.03 -2.73
C LEU A 162 3.70 -0.12 -1.94
N MET A 163 3.63 0.02 -0.61
CA MET A 163 4.80 -0.10 0.27
C MET A 163 5.44 -1.50 0.19
N PHE A 164 4.64 -2.54 0.08
CA PHE A 164 5.14 -3.92 -0.01
C PHE A 164 6.07 -4.12 -1.22
N LEU A 165 5.76 -3.46 -2.35
CA LEU A 165 6.53 -3.51 -3.59
C LEU A 165 7.60 -2.40 -3.72
N ASP A 166 7.67 -1.45 -2.81
CA ASP A 166 8.59 -0.32 -2.89
C ASP A 166 10.06 -0.76 -3.02
N GLU A 167 10.48 -1.75 -2.23
CA GLU A 167 11.83 -2.32 -2.32
C GLU A 167 12.11 -2.95 -3.71
N PHE A 168 11.10 -3.60 -4.29
CA PHE A 168 11.21 -4.15 -5.63
C PHE A 168 11.39 -3.05 -6.68
N ASP A 169 10.63 -1.96 -6.57
CA ASP A 169 10.77 -0.80 -7.46
C ASP A 169 12.19 -0.21 -7.40
N HIS A 170 12.76 -0.08 -6.20
CA HIS A 170 14.13 0.39 -6.00
C HIS A 170 15.17 -0.59 -6.57
N ILE A 171 14.99 -1.89 -6.40
CA ILE A 171 15.86 -2.91 -7.00
C ILE A 171 15.90 -2.75 -8.52
N ILE A 172 14.75 -2.58 -9.16
CA ILE A 172 14.65 -2.41 -10.62
C ILE A 172 15.34 -1.10 -11.05
N LYS A 173 15.08 0.01 -10.37
CA LYS A 173 15.62 1.32 -10.76
C LYS A 173 17.10 1.50 -10.42
N GLU A 174 17.51 1.10 -9.23
CA GLU A 174 18.83 1.43 -8.69
C GLU A 174 19.85 0.31 -8.93
N LYS A 175 19.49 -0.93 -8.59
CA LYS A 175 20.40 -2.08 -8.75
C LYS A 175 20.53 -2.50 -10.20
N TYR A 176 19.39 -2.71 -10.88
CA TYR A 176 19.39 -3.11 -12.30
C TYR A 176 19.47 -1.94 -13.26
N ARG A 177 19.31 -0.69 -12.77
CA ARG A 177 19.39 0.55 -13.54
C ARG A 177 18.46 0.57 -14.76
N ILE A 178 17.28 -0.07 -14.64
CA ILE A 178 16.29 -0.10 -15.70
C ILE A 178 15.61 1.27 -15.76
N LYS A 179 15.98 2.06 -16.75
CA LYS A 179 15.53 3.45 -16.92
C LYS A 179 14.03 3.53 -17.17
N TYR A 180 13.54 2.74 -18.11
CA TYR A 180 12.15 2.79 -18.57
C TYR A 180 11.31 1.74 -17.84
N TYR A 181 11.12 1.95 -16.57
CA TYR A 181 10.28 1.14 -15.69
C TYR A 181 9.21 2.02 -15.07
N GLY A 182 8.00 1.50 -14.98
CA GLY A 182 6.90 2.12 -14.26
C GLY A 182 5.95 1.06 -13.74
N ARG A 183 5.29 1.33 -12.61
CA ARG A 183 4.31 0.45 -12.00
C ARG A 183 2.98 1.18 -11.82
N TYR A 184 1.94 0.56 -12.32
CA TYR A 184 0.57 0.84 -11.97
C TYR A 184 0.02 -0.40 -11.28
N MET A 185 -0.45 -0.25 -10.05
CA MET A 185 -0.85 -1.40 -9.25
C MET A 185 -2.15 -2.02 -9.75
#